data_8248fc884fcf5e6c19dac8ec0020d0d1
#
_entry.id   8248fc884fcf5e6c19dac8ec0020d0d1
#
_cell.length_a   1.000
_cell.length_b   1.000
_cell.length_c   1.000
_cell.angle_alpha   90.00
_cell.angle_beta   90.00
_cell.angle_gamma   90.00
#
_symmetry.space_group_name_H-M   'P 1'
#
loop_
_entity.id
_entity.type
_entity.pdbx_description
1 polymer ?
#
loop_
_entity_poly.entity_id
_entity_poly.type
_entity_poly.pdbx_seq_one_letter_code
_entity_poly.pdbx_strand_id
1 'polypeptide(L)'
;TGAVTIPATALVTGVLTTTAAAVFNGGFTSNGTAATFASSTSDSPNIIFKNTTNDANAPIMDFITDKGAAGADNDSLGLIRFTGDNDAQEQTTFARVLATVADASNGAEGGRIQLQVATHDGEMQTGLVINDGSAEDEIDVNIGNGTASVTTVAGNLAVVTDLDVDGTTNLDVVDIDGAV
;
A
#
# COMPACT_ATOMS: atom_id res chain seq x y z
N THR A 1 -24.43 23.92 31.25
CA THR A 1 -23.89 23.21 30.09
C THR A 1 -24.95 22.25 29.58
N GLY A 2 -25.87 22.74 28.73
CA GLY A 2 -26.93 21.91 28.17
C GLY A 2 -26.53 21.26 26.87
N ALA A 3 -27.06 20.06 26.60
CA ALA A 3 -26.97 19.44 25.29
C ALA A 3 -27.84 20.21 24.26
N VAL A 4 -27.34 20.50 23.11
CA VAL A 4 -28.12 20.95 21.96
C VAL A 4 -28.56 19.71 21.18
N THR A 5 -29.88 19.45 21.17
CA THR A 5 -30.44 18.35 20.39
C THR A 5 -31.06 18.93 19.11
N ILE A 6 -30.56 18.49 17.95
CA ILE A 6 -31.13 18.84 16.65
C ILE A 6 -31.85 17.58 16.14
N PRO A 7 -33.19 17.57 16.11
CA PRO A 7 -33.96 16.35 15.84
C PRO A 7 -33.95 15.89 14.37
N ALA A 8 -33.37 16.66 13.47
CA ALA A 8 -33.29 16.31 12.06
C ALA A 8 -31.87 16.57 11.48
N THR A 9 -31.69 17.57 10.64
CA THR A 9 -30.44 17.87 9.97
C THR A 9 -29.87 19.20 10.46
N ALA A 10 -28.58 19.23 10.82
CA ALA A 10 -27.85 20.48 11.03
C ALA A 10 -27.03 20.79 9.77
N LEU A 11 -27.26 21.96 9.18
CA LEU A 11 -26.42 22.49 8.11
C LEU A 11 -25.44 23.52 8.70
N VAL A 12 -24.16 23.22 8.67
CA VAL A 12 -23.09 24.16 9.00
C VAL A 12 -22.46 24.64 7.70
N THR A 13 -22.71 25.90 7.34
CA THR A 13 -22.19 26.50 6.07
C THR A 13 -20.77 27.04 6.22
N GLY A 14 -20.16 26.95 7.39
CA GLY A 14 -18.80 27.37 7.69
C GLY A 14 -17.99 26.26 8.36
N VAL A 15 -17.01 26.66 9.16
CA VAL A 15 -16.17 25.72 9.91
C VAL A 15 -16.91 25.25 11.18
N LEU A 16 -16.98 23.93 11.37
CA LEU A 16 -17.35 23.35 12.67
C LEU A 16 -16.08 23.21 13.52
N THR A 17 -15.97 24.02 14.58
CA THR A 17 -14.88 23.91 15.54
C THR A 17 -15.38 23.24 16.82
N THR A 18 -14.72 22.17 17.24
CA THR A 18 -14.97 21.49 18.52
C THR A 18 -13.71 21.58 19.40
N THR A 19 -13.88 21.90 20.69
CA THR A 19 -12.78 21.92 21.66
C THR A 19 -12.61 20.58 22.37
N ALA A 20 -13.49 19.63 22.12
CA ALA A 20 -13.46 18.26 22.61
C ALA A 20 -13.60 17.29 21.43
N ALA A 21 -13.51 15.99 21.71
CA ALA A 21 -13.70 14.97 20.68
C ALA A 21 -15.09 15.08 20.03
N ALA A 22 -15.12 15.06 18.69
CA ALA A 22 -16.35 14.88 17.94
C ALA A 22 -16.63 13.38 17.75
N VAL A 23 -17.84 12.93 18.07
CA VAL A 23 -18.26 11.52 17.95
C VAL A 23 -19.31 11.42 16.85
N PHE A 24 -19.03 10.62 15.84
CA PHE A 24 -19.92 10.34 14.71
C PHE A 24 -20.42 8.89 14.79
N ASN A 25 -21.55 8.66 15.46
CA ASN A 25 -22.11 7.32 15.68
C ASN A 25 -22.66 6.67 14.40
N GLY A 26 -23.03 7.47 13.42
CA GLY A 26 -23.60 7.00 12.14
C GLY A 26 -22.60 7.00 10.97
N GLY A 27 -21.32 7.26 11.25
CA GLY A 27 -20.29 7.38 10.22
C GLY A 27 -19.97 8.82 9.83
N PHE A 28 -18.95 8.98 9.00
CA PHE A 28 -18.48 10.25 8.48
C PHE A 28 -18.26 10.12 6.96
N THR A 29 -18.83 11.06 6.19
CA THR A 29 -18.63 11.13 4.74
C THR A 29 -18.02 12.47 4.38
N SER A 30 -16.89 12.47 3.67
CA SER A 30 -16.30 13.66 3.07
C SER A 30 -16.43 13.58 1.54
N ASN A 31 -17.18 14.52 0.96
CA ASN A 31 -17.34 14.65 -0.50
C ASN A 31 -16.36 15.68 -1.11
N GLY A 32 -15.44 16.19 -0.30
CA GLY A 32 -14.39 17.10 -0.74
C GLY A 32 -13.21 16.38 -1.39
N THR A 33 -12.22 17.16 -1.83
CA THR A 33 -11.01 16.65 -2.47
C THR A 33 -10.02 16.02 -1.47
N ALA A 34 -10.18 16.29 -0.17
CA ALA A 34 -9.33 15.73 0.88
C ALA A 34 -10.03 15.73 2.25
N ALA A 35 -9.66 14.78 3.10
CA ALA A 35 -9.83 14.83 4.55
C ALA A 35 -8.43 14.90 5.16
N THR A 36 -8.15 15.98 5.92
CA THR A 36 -6.82 16.20 6.52
C THR A 36 -6.88 15.94 8.01
N PHE A 37 -5.98 15.09 8.49
CA PHE A 37 -5.72 14.86 9.91
C PHE A 37 -4.32 15.42 10.19
N ALA A 38 -4.23 16.50 10.96
CA ALA A 38 -2.98 17.19 11.25
C ALA A 38 -2.80 17.42 12.75
N SER A 39 -1.57 17.32 13.24
CA SER A 39 -1.19 17.62 14.61
C SER A 39 0.22 18.21 14.65
N SER A 40 0.48 19.09 15.61
CA SER A 40 1.82 19.56 15.97
C SER A 40 2.44 18.78 17.13
N THR A 41 1.74 17.76 17.63
CA THR A 41 2.21 16.90 18.73
C THR A 41 3.01 15.74 18.18
N SER A 42 4.13 15.39 18.82
CA SER A 42 4.93 14.21 18.45
C SER A 42 4.07 12.94 18.44
N ASP A 43 4.35 12.04 17.52
CA ASP A 43 3.66 10.76 17.32
C ASP A 43 2.15 10.89 17.00
N SER A 44 1.74 12.04 16.46
CA SER A 44 0.36 12.34 16.07
C SER A 44 0.34 13.00 14.67
N PRO A 45 -0.78 12.92 13.93
CA PRO A 45 -2.05 12.27 14.26
C PRO A 45 -2.04 10.75 14.11
N ASN A 46 -2.85 10.04 14.87
CA ASN A 46 -3.08 8.61 14.72
C ASN A 46 -4.45 8.33 14.08
N ILE A 47 -4.50 7.46 13.09
CA ILE A 47 -5.74 6.92 12.52
C ILE A 47 -5.83 5.45 12.94
N ILE A 48 -6.87 5.11 13.71
CA ILE A 48 -7.07 3.76 14.24
C ILE A 48 -8.34 3.16 13.65
N PHE A 49 -8.18 2.06 12.92
CA PHE A 49 -9.30 1.22 12.50
C PHE A 49 -9.43 0.07 13.49
N LYS A 50 -10.54 0.00 14.23
CA LYS A 50 -10.72 -0.98 15.30
C LYS A 50 -12.04 -1.70 15.16
N ASN A 51 -11.99 -3.02 15.03
CA ASN A 51 -13.13 -3.91 15.22
C ASN A 51 -13.14 -4.41 16.66
N THR A 52 -14.30 -4.35 17.33
CA THR A 52 -14.51 -4.86 18.71
C THR A 52 -15.46 -6.05 18.76
N THR A 53 -15.92 -6.52 17.60
CA THR A 53 -16.78 -7.71 17.52
C THR A 53 -15.96 -8.96 17.85
N ASN A 54 -16.54 -9.87 18.60
CA ASN A 54 -15.89 -11.14 18.95
C ASN A 54 -16.11 -12.17 17.81
N ASP A 55 -15.46 -11.92 16.68
CA ASP A 55 -15.47 -12.81 15.50
C ASP A 55 -14.09 -12.81 14.82
N ALA A 56 -13.97 -13.52 13.69
CA ALA A 56 -12.72 -13.63 12.93
C ALA A 56 -12.51 -12.50 11.90
N ASN A 57 -13.39 -11.48 11.84
CA ASN A 57 -13.34 -10.44 10.82
C ASN A 57 -12.43 -9.27 11.25
N ALA A 58 -11.68 -8.75 10.31
CA ALA A 58 -10.80 -7.60 10.52
C ALA A 58 -11.50 -6.26 10.19
N PRO A 59 -11.02 -5.12 10.73
CA PRO A 59 -11.38 -3.82 10.17
C PRO A 59 -10.82 -3.68 8.75
N ILE A 60 -11.54 -2.99 7.88
CA ILE A 60 -11.22 -2.88 6.45
C ILE A 60 -10.92 -1.41 6.12
N MET A 61 -9.93 -1.19 5.26
CA MET A 61 -9.67 0.07 4.57
C MET A 61 -9.69 -0.19 3.07
N ASP A 62 -10.71 0.32 2.38
CA ASP A 62 -10.88 0.15 0.94
C ASP A 62 -10.35 1.38 0.18
N PHE A 63 -9.56 1.12 -0.86
CA PHE A 63 -9.26 2.08 -1.91
C PHE A 63 -10.07 1.68 -3.14
N ILE A 64 -11.04 2.51 -3.52
CA ILE A 64 -11.95 2.21 -4.63
C ILE A 64 -11.78 3.27 -5.72
N THR A 65 -11.41 2.83 -6.92
CA THR A 65 -11.37 3.68 -8.12
C THR A 65 -12.56 3.34 -8.99
N ASP A 66 -13.59 4.20 -8.97
CA ASP A 66 -14.76 4.13 -9.84
C ASP A 66 -14.67 5.25 -10.87
N LYS A 67 -14.36 4.89 -12.11
CA LYS A 67 -14.20 5.85 -13.23
C LYS A 67 -15.51 6.21 -13.91
N GLY A 68 -16.60 5.45 -13.64
CA GLY A 68 -17.83 5.52 -14.42
C GLY A 68 -17.65 5.12 -15.90
N ALA A 69 -16.56 4.43 -16.22
CA ALA A 69 -16.19 3.94 -17.55
C ALA A 69 -15.39 2.63 -17.39
N ALA A 70 -15.13 1.94 -18.50
CA ALA A 70 -14.32 0.72 -18.48
C ALA A 70 -12.93 0.97 -17.88
N GLY A 71 -12.45 0.02 -17.09
CA GLY A 71 -11.07 -0.02 -16.62
C GLY A 71 -10.09 -0.27 -17.76
N ALA A 72 -8.81 0.04 -17.52
CA ALA A 72 -7.74 -0.22 -18.47
C ALA A 72 -6.51 -0.73 -17.72
N ASP A 73 -5.65 -1.44 -18.43
CA ASP A 73 -4.35 -1.88 -17.93
C ASP A 73 -3.55 -0.67 -17.45
N ASN A 74 -2.85 -0.84 -16.34
CA ASN A 74 -2.08 0.17 -15.62
C ASN A 74 -2.92 1.29 -14.95
N ASP A 75 -4.24 1.18 -14.87
CA ASP A 75 -5.03 2.05 -14.02
C ASP A 75 -4.55 1.95 -12.56
N SER A 76 -4.34 3.10 -11.91
CA SER A 76 -3.98 3.15 -10.49
C SER A 76 -5.23 2.91 -9.63
N LEU A 77 -5.18 1.94 -8.72
CA LEU A 77 -6.25 1.57 -7.81
C LEU A 77 -6.09 2.20 -6.43
N GLY A 78 -4.87 2.32 -5.96
CA GLY A 78 -4.57 2.93 -4.67
C GLY A 78 -3.10 3.26 -4.51
N LEU A 79 -2.82 4.30 -3.73
CA LEU A 79 -1.47 4.79 -3.47
C LEU A 79 -1.32 5.20 -2.01
N ILE A 80 -0.38 4.58 -1.30
CA ILE A 80 0.10 5.05 0.00
C ILE A 80 1.47 5.68 -0.23
N ARG A 81 1.62 6.96 0.14
CA ARG A 81 2.85 7.73 -0.08
C ARG A 81 3.48 8.12 1.25
N PHE A 82 4.79 7.97 1.34
CA PHE A 82 5.61 8.41 2.46
C PHE A 82 6.45 9.59 1.99
N THR A 83 6.09 10.78 2.45
CA THR A 83 6.70 12.06 2.08
C THR A 83 7.31 12.71 3.31
N GLY A 84 8.50 13.22 3.18
CA GLY A 84 9.22 13.96 4.22
C GLY A 84 10.00 15.11 3.61
N ASP A 85 10.63 15.93 4.44
CA ASP A 85 11.50 17.00 3.99
C ASP A 85 12.92 16.45 3.73
N ASN A 86 13.56 16.92 2.65
CA ASN A 86 14.98 16.72 2.42
C ASN A 86 15.81 17.72 3.27
N ASP A 87 17.13 17.72 3.14
CA ASP A 87 18.04 18.64 3.87
C ASP A 87 17.90 20.11 3.46
N ALA A 88 17.25 20.37 2.31
CA ALA A 88 16.87 21.73 1.86
C ALA A 88 15.46 22.13 2.33
N GLN A 89 14.79 21.33 3.16
CA GLN A 89 13.40 21.51 3.62
C GLN A 89 12.37 21.48 2.48
N GLU A 90 12.64 20.72 1.43
CA GLU A 90 11.72 20.50 0.33
C GLU A 90 11.01 19.16 0.51
N GLN A 91 9.69 19.16 0.35
CA GLN A 91 8.90 17.92 0.45
C GLN A 91 9.20 16.96 -0.70
N THR A 92 9.69 15.78 -0.36
CA THR A 92 10.07 14.72 -1.29
C THR A 92 9.40 13.41 -0.90
N THR A 93 8.91 12.66 -1.88
CA THR A 93 8.40 11.31 -1.65
C THR A 93 9.58 10.34 -1.58
N PHE A 94 9.77 9.68 -0.44
CA PHE A 94 10.86 8.72 -0.23
C PHE A 94 10.45 7.27 -0.49
N ALA A 95 9.17 6.94 -0.28
CA ALA A 95 8.65 5.59 -0.55
C ALA A 95 7.16 5.62 -0.88
N ARG A 96 6.68 4.56 -1.54
CA ARG A 96 5.25 4.36 -1.77
C ARG A 96 4.87 2.89 -1.95
N VAL A 97 3.62 2.58 -1.62
CA VAL A 97 2.93 1.34 -2.01
C VAL A 97 1.92 1.71 -3.08
N LEU A 98 2.02 1.07 -4.23
CA LEU A 98 1.16 1.35 -5.39
C LEU A 98 0.46 0.06 -5.82
N ALA A 99 -0.87 0.10 -5.92
CA ALA A 99 -1.67 -0.95 -6.54
C ALA A 99 -2.17 -0.48 -7.91
N THR A 100 -2.06 -1.35 -8.92
CA THR A 100 -2.51 -1.08 -10.29
C THR A 100 -3.23 -2.28 -10.88
N VAL A 101 -4.01 -2.06 -11.91
CA VAL A 101 -4.54 -3.09 -12.79
C VAL A 101 -3.39 -3.61 -13.66
N ALA A 102 -3.14 -4.91 -13.68
CA ALA A 102 -2.21 -5.53 -14.62
C ALA A 102 -2.92 -5.91 -15.93
N ASP A 103 -4.09 -6.53 -15.84
CA ASP A 103 -4.99 -6.83 -16.95
C ASP A 103 -6.42 -6.45 -16.56
N ALA A 104 -7.10 -5.66 -17.40
CA ALA A 104 -8.48 -5.20 -17.19
C ALA A 104 -9.52 -6.05 -17.93
N SER A 105 -9.12 -7.14 -18.59
CA SER A 105 -10.00 -7.97 -19.39
C SER A 105 -11.03 -8.70 -18.52
N ASN A 106 -12.33 -8.55 -18.87
CA ASN A 106 -13.40 -9.20 -18.11
C ASN A 106 -13.28 -10.74 -18.12
N GLY A 107 -13.17 -11.31 -16.92
CA GLY A 107 -12.95 -12.76 -16.70
C GLY A 107 -11.47 -13.18 -16.75
N ALA A 108 -10.53 -12.22 -16.83
CA ALA A 108 -9.09 -12.44 -16.73
C ALA A 108 -8.40 -11.26 -16.00
N GLU A 109 -9.10 -10.70 -15.00
CA GLU A 109 -8.63 -9.53 -14.27
C GLU A 109 -7.33 -9.83 -13.50
N GLY A 110 -6.27 -9.13 -13.85
CA GLY A 110 -4.96 -9.22 -13.20
C GLY A 110 -4.65 -8.01 -12.33
N GLY A 111 -4.04 -8.26 -11.18
CA GLY A 111 -3.61 -7.24 -10.23
C GLY A 111 -2.10 -7.13 -10.09
N ARG A 112 -1.62 -5.92 -9.74
CA ARG A 112 -0.21 -5.68 -9.43
C ARG A 112 -0.07 -4.81 -8.19
N ILE A 113 0.83 -5.19 -7.29
CA ILE A 113 1.25 -4.37 -6.16
C ILE A 113 2.77 -4.13 -6.23
N GLN A 114 3.19 -2.89 -5.94
CA GLN A 114 4.59 -2.47 -6.00
C GLN A 114 5.00 -1.77 -4.72
N LEU A 115 6.16 -2.13 -4.18
CA LEU A 115 6.86 -1.35 -3.17
C LEU A 115 8.00 -0.58 -3.86
N GLN A 116 7.96 0.74 -3.75
CA GLN A 116 8.88 1.63 -4.43
C GLN A 116 9.58 2.54 -3.44
N VAL A 117 10.83 2.84 -3.71
CA VAL A 117 11.65 3.77 -2.92
C VAL A 117 12.37 4.76 -3.85
N ALA A 118 12.65 5.95 -3.33
CA ALA A 118 13.53 6.88 -4.01
C ALA A 118 14.96 6.31 -4.05
N THR A 119 15.56 6.28 -5.22
CA THR A 119 16.95 5.89 -5.42
C THR A 119 17.91 7.05 -5.16
N HIS A 120 19.20 6.83 -5.33
CA HIS A 120 20.26 7.79 -5.04
C HIS A 120 20.08 9.18 -5.70
N ASP A 121 19.44 9.25 -6.85
CA ASP A 121 19.14 10.48 -7.61
C ASP A 121 17.71 11.03 -7.38
N GLY A 122 16.96 10.42 -6.44
CA GLY A 122 15.62 10.85 -6.06
C GLY A 122 14.49 10.26 -6.92
N GLU A 123 14.79 9.48 -7.95
CA GLU A 123 13.77 8.82 -8.76
C GLU A 123 13.12 7.66 -8.02
N MET A 124 11.80 7.50 -8.18
CA MET A 124 11.05 6.38 -7.60
C MET A 124 11.28 5.11 -8.39
N GLN A 125 11.93 4.12 -7.78
CA GLN A 125 12.19 2.81 -8.39
C GLN A 125 11.50 1.69 -7.61
N THR A 126 11.14 0.61 -8.32
CA THR A 126 10.42 -0.52 -7.74
C THR A 126 11.40 -1.55 -7.21
N GLY A 127 11.37 -1.79 -5.90
CA GLY A 127 12.20 -2.81 -5.25
C GLY A 127 11.52 -4.17 -5.11
N LEU A 128 10.18 -4.20 -5.09
CA LEU A 128 9.38 -5.42 -5.06
C LEU A 128 8.15 -5.25 -5.95
N VAL A 129 7.90 -6.21 -6.80
CA VAL A 129 6.65 -6.37 -7.57
C VAL A 129 6.03 -7.71 -7.20
N ILE A 130 4.73 -7.69 -6.92
CA ILE A 130 3.88 -8.87 -6.91
C ILE A 130 2.86 -8.64 -8.02
N ASN A 131 2.80 -9.54 -8.97
CA ASN A 131 1.99 -9.43 -10.18
C ASN A 131 1.22 -10.74 -10.42
N ASP A 132 0.10 -10.68 -11.09
CA ASP A 132 -0.50 -11.88 -11.65
C ASP A 132 0.50 -12.56 -12.62
N GLY A 133 0.42 -13.86 -12.72
CA GLY A 133 1.21 -14.64 -13.65
C GLY A 133 0.60 -14.73 -15.05
N SER A 134 0.99 -15.74 -15.79
CA SER A 134 0.51 -16.02 -17.14
C SER A 134 -0.54 -17.14 -17.20
N ALA A 135 -0.84 -17.76 -16.06
CA ALA A 135 -1.77 -18.85 -15.89
C ALA A 135 -2.65 -18.68 -14.65
N GLU A 136 -3.77 -19.42 -14.61
CA GLU A 136 -4.68 -19.44 -13.45
C GLU A 136 -3.92 -19.84 -12.17
N ASP A 137 -4.17 -19.13 -11.06
CA ASP A 137 -3.55 -19.33 -9.73
C ASP A 137 -2.03 -19.06 -9.67
N GLU A 138 -1.44 -18.44 -10.70
CA GLU A 138 -0.03 -18.05 -10.74
C GLU A 138 0.18 -16.64 -10.18
N ILE A 139 1.20 -16.47 -9.35
CA ILE A 139 1.66 -15.16 -8.86
C ILE A 139 3.17 -15.05 -9.07
N ASP A 140 3.59 -14.02 -9.78
CA ASP A 140 4.98 -13.68 -9.98
C ASP A 140 5.49 -12.68 -8.94
N VAL A 141 6.69 -12.91 -8.43
CA VAL A 141 7.35 -12.01 -7.48
C VAL A 141 8.73 -11.63 -7.99
N ASN A 142 8.95 -10.34 -8.27
CA ASN A 142 10.24 -9.79 -8.66
C ASN A 142 10.84 -8.96 -7.53
N ILE A 143 12.09 -9.24 -7.16
CA ILE A 143 12.82 -8.56 -6.09
C ILE A 143 14.07 -7.89 -6.68
N GLY A 144 14.22 -6.61 -6.42
CA GLY A 144 15.31 -5.78 -6.94
C GLY A 144 14.94 -5.01 -8.21
N ASN A 145 15.78 -4.05 -8.58
CA ASN A 145 15.63 -3.22 -9.77
C ASN A 145 16.98 -3.10 -10.49
N GLY A 146 17.11 -3.82 -11.60
CA GLY A 146 18.33 -3.85 -12.41
C GLY A 146 19.46 -4.71 -11.83
N THR A 147 20.53 -4.86 -12.62
CA THR A 147 21.62 -5.82 -12.39
C THR A 147 22.53 -5.48 -11.20
N ALA A 148 22.47 -4.25 -10.69
CA ALA A 148 23.23 -3.81 -9.52
C ALA A 148 22.51 -4.02 -8.18
N SER A 149 21.25 -4.44 -8.21
CA SER A 149 20.48 -4.72 -7.00
C SER A 149 21.00 -5.95 -6.29
N VAL A 150 21.02 -5.91 -4.95
CA VAL A 150 21.41 -7.05 -4.11
C VAL A 150 20.21 -7.46 -3.27
N THR A 151 19.87 -8.75 -3.32
CA THR A 151 18.89 -9.37 -2.44
C THR A 151 19.61 -10.24 -1.42
N THR A 152 19.47 -9.94 -0.13
CA THR A 152 20.04 -10.70 0.96
C THR A 152 18.96 -11.46 1.71
N VAL A 153 19.10 -12.78 1.79
CA VAL A 153 18.28 -13.63 2.66
C VAL A 153 19.09 -13.94 3.91
N ALA A 154 18.72 -13.33 5.05
CA ALA A 154 19.46 -13.47 6.31
C ALA A 154 19.25 -14.83 6.99
N GLY A 155 18.26 -15.59 6.59
CA GLY A 155 17.97 -16.95 7.06
C GLY A 155 18.15 -17.96 5.93
N ASN A 156 17.47 -19.11 6.07
CA ASN A 156 17.47 -20.13 5.04
C ASN A 156 16.59 -19.73 3.85
N LEU A 157 17.05 -19.96 2.64
CA LEU A 157 16.24 -19.95 1.42
C LEU A 157 15.83 -21.40 1.11
N ALA A 158 14.53 -21.69 1.17
CA ALA A 158 13.98 -22.97 0.73
C ALA A 158 13.35 -22.81 -0.66
N VAL A 159 13.86 -23.53 -1.64
CA VAL A 159 13.31 -23.62 -3.01
C VAL A 159 12.67 -24.99 -3.14
N VAL A 160 11.35 -25.04 -3.40
CA VAL A 160 10.56 -26.29 -3.34
C VAL A 160 10.73 -27.13 -4.61
N THR A 161 10.95 -26.50 -5.75
CA THR A 161 11.12 -27.20 -7.03
C THR A 161 12.54 -27.04 -7.56
N ASP A 162 12.77 -26.08 -8.42
CA ASP A 162 14.06 -25.90 -9.09
C ASP A 162 14.66 -24.55 -8.70
N LEU A 163 15.98 -24.49 -8.59
CA LEU A 163 16.76 -23.25 -8.49
C LEU A 163 17.49 -23.06 -9.83
N ASP A 164 17.07 -22.05 -10.58
CA ASP A 164 17.75 -21.61 -11.79
C ASP A 164 18.66 -20.40 -11.50
N VAL A 165 19.90 -20.47 -11.92
CA VAL A 165 20.90 -19.42 -11.71
C VAL A 165 21.58 -19.07 -13.03
N ASP A 166 21.19 -17.94 -13.61
CA ASP A 166 21.76 -17.44 -14.88
C ASP A 166 23.20 -16.93 -14.78
N GLY A 167 23.73 -16.82 -13.59
CA GLY A 167 25.07 -16.27 -13.32
C GLY A 167 26.00 -17.24 -12.64
N THR A 168 27.03 -16.70 -11.99
CA THR A 168 27.98 -17.49 -11.20
C THR A 168 27.42 -17.75 -9.81
N THR A 169 27.41 -19.01 -9.40
CA THR A 169 27.07 -19.42 -8.04
C THR A 169 28.35 -19.60 -7.22
N ASN A 170 28.45 -18.91 -6.08
CA ASN A 170 29.53 -19.10 -5.11
C ASN A 170 28.93 -19.75 -3.86
N LEU A 171 29.26 -21.01 -3.63
CA LEU A 171 28.80 -21.81 -2.50
C LEU A 171 30.00 -22.26 -1.68
N ASP A 172 30.04 -21.93 -0.38
CA ASP A 172 31.11 -22.36 0.53
C ASP A 172 31.06 -23.87 0.78
N VAL A 173 29.87 -24.43 0.92
CA VAL A 173 29.62 -25.87 1.10
C VAL A 173 28.39 -26.26 0.26
N VAL A 174 28.52 -27.34 -0.48
CA VAL A 174 27.40 -27.99 -1.20
C VAL A 174 27.18 -29.37 -0.59
N ASP A 175 26.01 -29.61 -0.02
CA ASP A 175 25.56 -30.91 0.44
C ASP A 175 24.43 -31.38 -0.48
N ILE A 176 24.62 -32.50 -1.17
CA ILE A 176 23.67 -33.04 -2.14
C ILE A 176 23.22 -34.41 -1.67
N ASP A 177 22.01 -34.49 -1.09
CA ASP A 177 21.42 -35.72 -0.56
C ASP A 177 20.80 -36.63 -1.65
N GLY A 178 20.97 -36.32 -2.92
CA GLY A 178 20.41 -37.02 -4.06
C GLY A 178 21.45 -37.57 -5.04
N ALA A 179 20.99 -38.24 -6.09
CA ALA A 179 21.83 -38.63 -7.20
C ALA A 179 22.20 -37.39 -8.05
N VAL A 180 23.49 -37.25 -8.37
CA VAL A 180 24.04 -36.21 -9.22
C VAL A 180 24.13 -36.71 -10.66
#